data_1ab7040bec6ace1780eec062cccad52b
#
_entry.id   1ab7040bec6ace1780eec062cccad52b
#
_cell.length_a   1.000
_cell.length_b   1.000
_cell.length_c   1.000
_cell.angle_alpha   90.00
_cell.angle_beta   90.00
_cell.angle_gamma   90.00
#
_symmetry.space_group_name_H-M   'P 1'
#
loop_
_entity.id
_entity.type
_entity.pdbx_description
1 polymer ?
#
loop_
_entity_poly.entity_id
_entity_poly.type
_entity_poly.pdbx_seq_one_letter_code
_entity_poly.pdbx_strand_id
1 'polypeptide(L)'
;WSCLVGSEMCIRDRNNNVQELSTKPSISKDHGSKEERVPMSRLRQTIAKRLKDAQNNAAMLTTFNEVDMGELIRTRNEHKDAFESKYGIKLGFMSFFVKACITALKDIPEVNAEVENNDVIYKNFYNIGVAVGTDQGLVVPVIRDADQKSIVEIEQEIFNLGQKARTGKLSIDDMQGGTFTVSNGGVYGSLMSTPILN
;
A
#
# COMPACT_ATOMS: atom_id res chain seq x y z
N TRP A 1 25.98 17.48 -8.34
CA TRP A 1 25.12 18.20 -7.41
C TRP A 1 25.10 17.44 -6.11
N SER A 2 25.78 17.98 -5.13
CA SER A 2 25.79 17.46 -3.79
C SER A 2 24.40 17.65 -3.19
N CYS A 3 23.70 16.58 -2.92
CA CYS A 3 22.59 16.60 -2.03
C CYS A 3 23.16 16.78 -0.61
N LEU A 4 22.94 17.94 -0.03
CA LEU A 4 23.23 18.21 1.35
C LEU A 4 22.32 17.34 2.22
N VAL A 5 22.81 16.21 2.64
CA VAL A 5 22.33 15.56 3.85
C VAL A 5 23.25 16.03 4.96
N GLY A 6 22.93 17.16 5.51
CA GLY A 6 23.48 17.58 6.77
C GLY A 6 22.68 16.97 7.88
N SER A 7 23.15 15.89 8.41
CA SER A 7 23.09 15.57 9.83
C SER A 7 23.99 14.38 10.07
N GLU A 8 25.16 14.68 10.52
CA GLU A 8 26.05 13.70 11.10
C GLU A 8 25.39 13.07 12.31
N MET A 9 24.80 11.91 12.12
CA MET A 9 24.49 11.03 13.21
C MET A 9 25.74 10.17 13.44
N CYS A 10 26.74 10.75 14.08
CA CYS A 10 27.86 10.00 14.62
C CYS A 10 27.33 9.02 15.67
N ILE A 11 27.11 7.80 15.28
CA ILE A 11 26.94 6.69 16.22
C ILE A 11 28.32 6.48 16.85
N ARG A 12 28.54 7.06 18.02
CA ARG A 12 29.65 6.68 18.86
C ARG A 12 29.37 5.28 19.37
N ASP A 13 30.18 4.33 18.96
CA ASP A 13 30.24 3.02 19.62
C ASP A 13 30.52 3.22 21.11
N ARG A 14 29.47 3.09 21.90
CA ARG A 14 29.60 2.93 23.34
C ARG A 14 29.79 1.44 23.61
N ASN A 15 30.95 1.09 24.08
CA ASN A 15 31.21 -0.19 24.72
C ASN A 15 30.11 -0.48 25.74
N ASN A 16 29.29 -1.46 25.44
CA ASN A 16 28.21 -1.92 26.31
C ASN A 16 28.80 -2.77 27.43
N ASN A 17 29.13 -2.13 28.54
CA ASN A 17 29.02 -2.78 29.83
C ASN A 17 27.53 -2.83 30.18
N VAL A 18 26.89 -3.96 29.92
CA VAL A 18 25.53 -4.24 30.33
C VAL A 18 25.54 -4.43 31.84
N GLN A 19 25.36 -3.36 32.59
CA GLN A 19 24.84 -3.44 33.94
C GLN A 19 23.35 -3.68 33.84
N GLU A 20 22.92 -4.81 34.40
CA GLU A 20 21.51 -5.08 34.63
C GLU A 20 20.90 -3.95 35.47
N LEU A 21 20.23 -3.04 34.77
CA LEU A 21 19.36 -2.05 35.40
C LEU A 21 18.12 -2.81 35.89
N SER A 22 18.09 -3.08 37.18
CA SER A 22 16.86 -3.46 37.88
C SER A 22 15.78 -2.44 37.55
N THR A 23 14.81 -2.84 36.74
CA THR A 23 13.63 -2.02 36.43
C THR A 23 12.85 -1.82 37.72
N LYS A 24 13.06 -0.66 38.35
CA LYS A 24 12.12 -0.17 39.34
C LYS A 24 10.76 -0.07 38.65
N PRO A 25 9.68 -0.59 39.25
CA PRO A 25 8.36 -0.41 38.67
C PRO A 25 8.10 1.09 38.56
N SER A 26 7.89 1.58 37.33
CA SER A 26 7.43 2.94 37.12
C SER A 26 6.10 3.08 37.84
N ILE A 27 6.04 3.97 38.81
CA ILE A 27 4.79 4.37 39.47
C ILE A 27 3.93 4.98 38.37
N SER A 28 3.02 4.19 37.83
CA SER A 28 1.95 4.70 36.97
C SER A 28 1.15 5.68 37.81
N LYS A 29 1.18 6.96 37.45
CA LYS A 29 0.25 7.94 38.01
C LYS A 29 -1.15 7.40 37.70
N ASP A 30 -1.84 7.00 38.76
CA ASP A 30 -3.21 6.51 38.66
C ASP A 30 -4.13 7.65 38.25
N HIS A 31 -4.44 7.72 36.98
CA HIS A 31 -5.49 8.59 36.42
C HIS A 31 -6.88 7.96 36.54
N GLY A 32 -7.03 7.06 37.45
CA GLY A 32 -8.02 6.03 37.79
C GLY A 32 -9.47 6.19 37.35
N SER A 33 -9.96 7.35 37.02
CA SER A 33 -11.36 7.52 36.54
C SER A 33 -11.49 8.10 35.12
N LYS A 34 -10.37 8.42 34.48
CA LYS A 34 -10.35 9.04 33.14
C LYS A 34 -9.79 8.11 32.05
N GLU A 35 -9.28 6.96 32.44
CA GLU A 35 -8.71 5.98 31.51
C GLU A 35 -9.61 4.74 31.44
N GLU A 36 -10.05 4.40 30.23
CA GLU A 36 -10.78 3.17 29.95
C GLU A 36 -9.88 2.19 29.20
N ARG A 37 -9.71 0.98 29.73
CA ARG A 37 -8.92 -0.09 29.08
C ARG A 37 -9.84 -1.00 28.30
N VAL A 38 -9.80 -0.88 26.97
CA VAL A 38 -10.56 -1.72 26.07
C VAL A 38 -9.61 -2.68 25.33
N PRO A 39 -9.78 -4.00 25.46
CA PRO A 39 -8.93 -4.96 24.78
C PRO A 39 -9.17 -4.93 23.27
N MET A 40 -8.08 -4.92 22.49
CA MET A 40 -8.18 -4.97 21.03
C MET A 40 -8.64 -6.35 20.57
N SER A 41 -9.45 -6.41 19.51
CA SER A 41 -9.79 -7.65 18.83
C SER A 41 -8.54 -8.34 18.24
N ARG A 42 -8.59 -9.66 18.08
CA ARG A 42 -7.47 -10.45 17.51
C ARG A 42 -7.07 -9.94 16.11
N LEU A 43 -8.07 -9.60 15.28
CA LEU A 43 -7.83 -9.03 13.95
C LEU A 43 -7.03 -7.73 14.04
N ARG A 44 -7.45 -6.81 14.92
CA ARG A 44 -6.77 -5.52 15.10
C ARG A 44 -5.34 -5.67 15.64
N GLN A 45 -5.12 -6.63 16.54
CA GLN A 45 -3.77 -6.98 17.02
C GLN A 45 -2.88 -7.50 15.89
N THR A 46 -3.41 -8.37 15.02
CA THR A 46 -2.68 -8.91 13.86
C THR A 46 -2.31 -7.82 12.86
N ILE A 47 -3.26 -6.93 12.54
CA ILE A 47 -3.02 -5.78 11.65
C ILE A 47 -1.92 -4.89 12.23
N ALA A 48 -2.04 -4.50 13.51
CA ALA A 48 -1.05 -3.65 14.17
C ALA A 48 0.36 -4.27 14.15
N LYS A 49 0.47 -5.57 14.41
CA LYS A 49 1.75 -6.29 14.35
C LYS A 49 2.34 -6.26 12.94
N ARG A 50 1.57 -6.63 11.92
CA ARG A 50 2.04 -6.65 10.52
C ARG A 50 2.53 -5.29 10.04
N LEU A 51 1.76 -4.24 10.30
CA LEU A 51 2.13 -2.89 9.92
C LEU A 51 3.42 -2.43 10.63
N LYS A 52 3.57 -2.79 11.90
CA LYS A 52 4.77 -2.46 12.66
C LYS A 52 5.99 -3.25 12.19
N ASP A 53 5.82 -4.53 11.87
CA ASP A 53 6.89 -5.38 11.32
C ASP A 53 7.36 -4.84 9.96
N ALA A 54 6.44 -4.42 9.06
CA ALA A 54 6.77 -3.79 7.80
C ALA A 54 7.59 -2.50 7.99
N GLN A 55 7.20 -1.62 8.91
CA GLN A 55 7.95 -0.41 9.24
C GLN A 55 9.36 -0.69 9.78
N ASN A 56 9.52 -1.74 10.56
CA ASN A 56 10.81 -2.10 11.17
C ASN A 56 11.77 -2.72 10.15
N ASN A 57 11.24 -3.40 9.12
CA ASN A 57 12.03 -4.14 8.15
C ASN A 57 12.36 -3.32 6.88
N ALA A 58 11.68 -2.21 6.65
CA ALA A 58 11.85 -1.41 5.44
C ALA A 58 12.32 0.01 5.75
N ALA A 59 13.32 0.48 5.00
CA ALA A 59 13.69 1.90 4.95
C ALA A 59 12.73 2.62 4.01
N MET A 60 11.64 3.19 4.56
CA MET A 60 10.61 3.83 3.75
C MET A 60 11.00 5.24 3.35
N LEU A 61 10.95 5.53 2.04
CA LEU A 61 11.08 6.85 1.47
C LEU A 61 9.77 7.23 0.79
N THR A 62 9.30 8.45 1.00
CA THR A 62 8.10 8.97 0.34
C THR A 62 8.47 10.14 -0.54
N THR A 63 7.97 10.14 -1.77
CA THR A 63 8.04 11.28 -2.70
C THR A 63 6.63 11.76 -3.04
N PHE A 64 6.49 13.05 -3.30
CA PHE A 64 5.21 13.67 -3.68
C PHE A 64 5.39 14.35 -5.02
N ASN A 65 4.42 14.13 -5.92
CA ASN A 65 4.41 14.74 -7.24
C ASN A 65 2.99 15.20 -7.57
N GLU A 66 2.89 16.26 -8.38
CA GLU A 66 1.63 16.73 -8.93
C GLU A 66 1.52 16.28 -10.39
N VAL A 67 0.33 15.84 -10.78
CA VAL A 67 0.03 15.38 -12.15
C VAL A 67 -1.18 16.13 -12.69
N ASP A 68 -1.06 16.72 -13.88
CA ASP A 68 -2.21 17.27 -14.57
C ASP A 68 -3.10 16.15 -15.12
N MET A 69 -4.30 16.06 -14.58
CA MET A 69 -5.30 15.04 -14.93
C MET A 69 -6.25 15.48 -16.07
N GLY A 70 -6.08 16.68 -16.60
CA GLY A 70 -7.02 17.29 -17.54
C GLY A 70 -7.33 16.39 -18.75
N GLU A 71 -6.30 15.93 -19.45
CA GLU A 71 -6.45 15.06 -20.62
C GLU A 71 -7.03 13.68 -20.27
N LEU A 72 -6.64 13.10 -19.16
CA LEU A 72 -7.17 11.82 -18.72
C LEU A 72 -8.66 11.92 -18.37
N ILE A 73 -9.06 12.99 -17.68
CA ILE A 73 -10.46 13.26 -17.34
C ILE A 73 -11.28 13.46 -18.62
N ARG A 74 -10.77 14.22 -19.59
CA ARG A 74 -11.41 14.44 -20.88
C ARG A 74 -11.62 13.12 -21.62
N THR A 75 -10.55 12.35 -21.82
CA THR A 75 -10.60 11.05 -22.50
C THR A 75 -11.59 10.08 -21.85
N ARG A 76 -11.54 10.00 -20.50
CA ARG A 76 -12.50 9.18 -19.77
C ARG A 76 -13.94 9.63 -20.00
N ASN A 77 -14.21 10.93 -19.94
CA ASN A 77 -15.56 11.47 -20.12
C ASN A 77 -16.11 11.25 -21.54
N GLU A 78 -15.25 11.31 -22.55
CA GLU A 78 -15.63 11.03 -23.95
C GLU A 78 -16.01 9.55 -24.15
N HIS A 79 -15.39 8.63 -23.42
CA HIS A 79 -15.54 7.20 -23.67
C HIS A 79 -16.40 6.46 -22.64
N LYS A 80 -16.69 7.05 -21.46
CA LYS A 80 -17.34 6.36 -20.33
C LYS A 80 -18.70 5.74 -20.67
N ASP A 81 -19.54 6.45 -21.43
CA ASP A 81 -20.91 6.02 -21.73
C ASP A 81 -20.92 4.86 -22.74
N ALA A 82 -20.09 4.96 -23.78
CA ALA A 82 -19.87 3.89 -24.74
C ALA A 82 -19.25 2.65 -24.10
N PHE A 83 -18.32 2.86 -23.17
CA PHE A 83 -17.67 1.79 -22.41
C PHE A 83 -18.68 1.04 -21.52
N GLU A 84 -19.49 1.77 -20.73
CA GLU A 84 -20.51 1.21 -19.86
C GLU A 84 -21.59 0.46 -20.67
N SER A 85 -22.03 1.03 -21.79
CA SER A 85 -22.98 0.38 -22.69
C SER A 85 -22.46 -0.93 -23.28
N LYS A 86 -21.16 -0.97 -23.62
CA LYS A 86 -20.55 -2.13 -24.27
C LYS A 86 -20.16 -3.24 -23.29
N TYR A 87 -19.64 -2.88 -22.11
CA TYR A 87 -19.02 -3.83 -21.17
C TYR A 87 -19.81 -4.02 -19.88
N GLY A 88 -20.85 -3.22 -19.63
CA GLY A 88 -21.71 -3.31 -18.44
C GLY A 88 -21.05 -2.87 -17.12
N ILE A 89 -19.86 -2.25 -17.21
CA ILE A 89 -19.12 -1.70 -16.07
C ILE A 89 -18.70 -0.26 -16.33
N LYS A 90 -18.53 0.52 -15.27
CA LYS A 90 -18.11 1.90 -15.37
C LYS A 90 -16.61 2.00 -15.65
N LEU A 91 -16.22 2.89 -16.55
CA LEU A 91 -14.81 3.23 -16.75
C LEU A 91 -14.33 4.09 -15.59
N GLY A 92 -13.47 3.52 -14.73
CA GLY A 92 -12.82 4.21 -13.63
C GLY A 92 -11.50 4.89 -14.05
N PHE A 93 -10.77 5.40 -13.06
CA PHE A 93 -9.41 5.91 -13.26
C PHE A 93 -8.34 4.85 -12.93
N MET A 94 -8.70 3.83 -12.16
CA MET A 94 -7.72 2.90 -11.61
C MET A 94 -7.02 2.07 -12.67
N SER A 95 -7.69 1.66 -13.73
CA SER A 95 -7.08 0.92 -14.84
C SER A 95 -6.01 1.73 -15.57
N PHE A 96 -6.22 3.04 -15.73
CA PHE A 96 -5.23 3.95 -16.32
C PHE A 96 -3.99 4.05 -15.42
N PHE A 97 -4.18 4.22 -14.09
CA PHE A 97 -3.07 4.25 -13.14
C PHE A 97 -2.33 2.92 -13.09
N VAL A 98 -3.04 1.79 -13.11
CA VAL A 98 -2.42 0.46 -13.17
C VAL A 98 -1.53 0.34 -14.41
N LYS A 99 -2.03 0.73 -15.59
CA LYS A 99 -1.23 0.70 -16.83
C LYS A 99 -0.03 1.65 -16.78
N ALA A 100 -0.19 2.85 -16.24
CA ALA A 100 0.89 3.80 -16.08
C ALA A 100 1.99 3.26 -15.13
N CYS A 101 1.58 2.68 -13.99
CA CYS A 101 2.51 2.04 -13.07
C CYS A 101 3.27 0.88 -13.73
N ILE A 102 2.60 0.01 -14.49
CA ILE A 102 3.23 -1.10 -15.20
C ILE A 102 4.28 -0.59 -16.20
N THR A 103 3.96 0.49 -16.94
CA THR A 103 4.92 1.10 -17.87
C THR A 103 6.16 1.59 -17.12
N ALA A 104 5.98 2.31 -16.02
CA ALA A 104 7.07 2.81 -15.21
C ALA A 104 7.90 1.68 -14.56
N LEU A 105 7.24 0.60 -14.10
CA LEU A 105 7.92 -0.57 -13.52
C LEU A 105 8.74 -1.36 -14.57
N LYS A 106 8.34 -1.31 -15.85
CA LYS A 106 9.12 -1.88 -16.95
C LYS A 106 10.34 -1.03 -17.30
N ASP A 107 10.20 0.29 -17.20
CA ASP A 107 11.30 1.23 -17.46
C ASP A 107 12.32 1.25 -16.30
N ILE A 108 11.87 0.99 -15.07
CA ILE A 108 12.70 1.00 -13.85
C ILE A 108 12.49 -0.32 -13.08
N PRO A 109 13.12 -1.42 -13.52
CA PRO A 109 12.90 -2.76 -12.96
C PRO A 109 13.26 -2.88 -11.47
N GLU A 110 14.15 -2.02 -10.97
CA GLU A 110 14.57 -1.98 -9.57
C GLU A 110 13.39 -1.70 -8.63
N VAL A 111 12.36 -0.99 -9.09
CA VAL A 111 11.15 -0.71 -8.30
C VAL A 111 10.25 -1.94 -8.21
N ASN A 112 10.37 -2.89 -9.16
CA ASN A 112 9.65 -4.17 -9.15
C ASN A 112 10.56 -5.31 -8.65
N ALA A 113 11.39 -5.03 -7.64
CA ALA A 113 12.32 -5.98 -7.04
C ALA A 113 12.17 -6.01 -5.53
N GLU A 114 12.66 -7.07 -4.92
CA GLU A 114 12.74 -7.21 -3.46
C GLU A 114 14.14 -7.65 -3.04
N VAL A 115 14.50 -7.37 -1.79
CA VAL A 115 15.77 -7.80 -1.22
C VAL A 115 15.49 -9.00 -0.31
N GLU A 116 16.17 -10.11 -0.59
CA GLU A 116 16.17 -11.29 0.25
C GLU A 116 17.60 -11.62 0.67
N ASN A 117 17.90 -11.53 1.96
CA ASN A 117 19.25 -11.63 2.48
C ASN A 117 20.20 -10.60 1.85
N ASN A 118 21.10 -11.04 0.95
CA ASN A 118 22.06 -10.20 0.22
C ASN A 118 21.77 -10.15 -1.28
N ASP A 119 20.67 -10.73 -1.72
CA ASP A 119 20.30 -10.82 -3.14
C ASP A 119 19.16 -9.84 -3.47
N VAL A 120 19.21 -9.27 -4.68
CA VAL A 120 18.10 -8.51 -5.25
C VAL A 120 17.36 -9.42 -6.22
N ILE A 121 16.08 -9.64 -5.95
CA ILE A 121 15.21 -10.50 -6.75
C ILE A 121 14.33 -9.63 -7.63
N TYR A 122 14.62 -9.57 -8.92
CA TYR A 122 13.81 -8.86 -9.90
C TYR A 122 12.56 -9.68 -10.28
N LYS A 123 11.40 -9.07 -10.16
CA LYS A 123 10.12 -9.68 -10.54
C LYS A 123 9.83 -9.36 -12.02
N ASN A 124 9.92 -10.34 -12.89
CA ASN A 124 9.61 -10.18 -14.32
C ASN A 124 8.12 -10.44 -14.63
N PHE A 125 7.25 -10.17 -13.68
CA PHE A 125 5.80 -10.23 -13.76
C PHE A 125 5.20 -9.08 -12.95
N TYR A 126 3.97 -8.67 -13.28
CA TYR A 126 3.37 -7.45 -12.74
C TYR A 126 2.00 -7.78 -12.15
N ASN A 127 2.00 -8.09 -10.86
CA ASN A 127 0.82 -8.36 -10.07
C ASN A 127 0.49 -7.12 -9.23
N ILE A 128 -0.55 -6.40 -9.60
CA ILE A 128 -0.84 -5.11 -9.00
C ILE A 128 -1.94 -5.23 -7.95
N GLY A 129 -1.59 -4.97 -6.71
CA GLY A 129 -2.55 -4.82 -5.62
C GLY A 129 -3.33 -3.53 -5.76
N VAL A 130 -4.65 -3.59 -5.58
CA VAL A 130 -5.52 -2.41 -5.56
C VAL A 130 -6.22 -2.32 -4.21
N ALA A 131 -5.94 -1.27 -3.46
CA ALA A 131 -6.51 -1.11 -2.13
C ALA A 131 -8.02 -0.83 -2.18
N VAL A 132 -8.79 -1.60 -1.44
CA VAL A 132 -10.25 -1.49 -1.34
C VAL A 132 -10.66 -1.35 0.13
N GLY A 133 -11.42 -0.29 0.43
CA GLY A 133 -12.02 -0.12 1.75
C GLY A 133 -13.25 -1.01 1.92
N THR A 134 -13.33 -1.65 3.08
CA THR A 134 -14.48 -2.44 3.52
C THR A 134 -14.88 -2.03 4.94
N ASP A 135 -16.06 -2.45 5.40
CA ASP A 135 -16.50 -2.20 6.78
C ASP A 135 -15.58 -2.84 7.82
N GLN A 136 -14.83 -3.86 7.44
CA GLN A 136 -13.86 -4.55 8.31
C GLN A 136 -12.45 -3.95 8.27
N GLY A 137 -12.20 -3.01 7.37
CA GLY A 137 -10.91 -2.37 7.17
C GLY A 137 -10.45 -2.37 5.71
N LEU A 138 -9.18 -2.01 5.50
CA LEU A 138 -8.57 -1.98 4.18
C LEU A 138 -8.08 -3.37 3.80
N VAL A 139 -8.43 -3.81 2.59
CA VAL A 139 -7.91 -5.04 1.97
C VAL A 139 -7.27 -4.70 0.62
N VAL A 140 -6.30 -5.51 0.20
CA VAL A 140 -5.53 -5.26 -1.02
C VAL A 140 -5.58 -6.50 -1.91
N PRO A 141 -6.68 -6.73 -2.65
CA PRO A 141 -6.73 -7.78 -3.65
C PRO A 141 -5.77 -7.50 -4.81
N VAL A 142 -5.30 -8.56 -5.46
CA VAL A 142 -4.23 -8.52 -6.45
C VAL A 142 -4.74 -8.88 -7.83
N ILE A 143 -4.51 -7.99 -8.79
CA ILE A 143 -4.72 -8.22 -10.22
C ILE A 143 -3.45 -8.92 -10.75
N ARG A 144 -3.57 -10.17 -11.14
CA ARG A 144 -2.44 -10.96 -11.62
C ARG A 144 -2.15 -10.68 -13.09
N ASP A 145 -0.87 -10.71 -13.47
CA ASP A 145 -0.40 -10.50 -14.84
C ASP A 145 -1.06 -9.28 -15.50
N ALA A 146 -1.09 -8.17 -14.76
CA ALA A 146 -1.81 -6.96 -15.16
C ALA A 146 -1.22 -6.29 -16.42
N ASP A 147 0.03 -6.60 -16.77
CA ASP A 147 0.68 -6.15 -17.99
C ASP A 147 0.08 -6.82 -19.25
N GLN A 148 -0.39 -8.06 -19.14
CA GLN A 148 -1.01 -8.82 -20.23
C GLN A 148 -2.48 -8.42 -20.46
N LYS A 149 -3.10 -7.70 -19.51
CA LYS A 149 -4.52 -7.36 -19.54
C LYS A 149 -4.76 -6.01 -20.22
N SER A 150 -5.86 -5.91 -20.94
CA SER A 150 -6.40 -4.65 -21.46
C SER A 150 -6.98 -3.79 -20.33
N ILE A 151 -7.24 -2.51 -20.61
CA ILE A 151 -7.94 -1.61 -19.69
C ILE A 151 -9.31 -2.18 -19.27
N VAL A 152 -10.03 -2.81 -20.20
CA VAL A 152 -11.35 -3.40 -19.94
C VAL A 152 -11.22 -4.56 -18.93
N GLU A 153 -10.27 -5.47 -19.15
CA GLU A 153 -10.05 -6.62 -18.28
C GLU A 153 -9.60 -6.18 -16.88
N ILE A 154 -8.76 -5.15 -16.79
CA ILE A 154 -8.34 -4.57 -15.50
C ILE A 154 -9.54 -3.98 -14.76
N GLU A 155 -10.38 -3.16 -15.42
CA GLU A 155 -11.58 -2.59 -14.79
C GLU A 155 -12.57 -3.67 -14.34
N GLN A 156 -12.77 -4.70 -15.16
CA GLN A 156 -13.63 -5.84 -14.82
C GLN A 156 -13.11 -6.58 -13.58
N GLU A 157 -11.80 -6.78 -13.52
CA GLU A 157 -11.18 -7.48 -12.39
C GLU A 157 -11.22 -6.64 -11.11
N ILE A 158 -10.96 -5.32 -11.21
CA ILE A 158 -11.13 -4.38 -10.08
C ILE A 158 -12.57 -4.40 -9.58
N PHE A 159 -13.55 -4.38 -10.48
CA PHE A 159 -14.95 -4.46 -10.11
C PHE A 159 -15.29 -5.77 -9.38
N ASN A 160 -14.87 -6.91 -9.93
CA ASN A 160 -15.10 -8.23 -9.37
C ASN A 160 -14.44 -8.41 -7.99
N LEU A 161 -13.17 -8.02 -7.88
CA LEU A 161 -12.42 -8.07 -6.61
C LEU A 161 -13.02 -7.12 -5.57
N GLY A 162 -13.45 -5.93 -5.99
CA GLY A 162 -14.16 -4.98 -5.13
C GLY A 162 -15.50 -5.53 -4.61
N GLN A 163 -16.24 -6.25 -5.43
CA GLN A 163 -17.48 -6.94 -5.01
C GLN A 163 -17.18 -8.07 -4.02
N LYS A 164 -16.18 -8.89 -4.30
CA LYS A 164 -15.73 -9.94 -3.36
C LYS A 164 -15.28 -9.35 -2.02
N ALA A 165 -14.55 -8.23 -2.04
CA ALA A 165 -14.11 -7.53 -0.84
C ALA A 165 -15.27 -7.09 0.03
N ARG A 166 -16.25 -6.39 -0.54
CA ARG A 166 -17.43 -5.89 0.18
C ARG A 166 -18.32 -7.00 0.73
N THR A 167 -18.38 -8.14 0.04
CA THR A 167 -19.18 -9.30 0.46
C THR A 167 -18.41 -10.27 1.37
N GLY A 168 -17.16 -9.98 1.72
CA GLY A 168 -16.31 -10.84 2.56
C GLY A 168 -15.94 -12.18 1.91
N LYS A 169 -15.94 -12.25 0.58
CA LYS A 169 -15.67 -13.47 -0.21
C LYS A 169 -14.27 -13.51 -0.84
N LEU A 170 -13.37 -12.60 -0.43
CA LEU A 170 -11.97 -12.68 -0.85
C LEU A 170 -11.31 -13.92 -0.25
N SER A 171 -10.61 -14.67 -1.08
CA SER A 171 -9.72 -15.75 -0.65
C SER A 171 -8.36 -15.19 -0.23
N ILE A 172 -7.57 -16.00 0.45
CA ILE A 172 -6.18 -15.66 0.77
C ILE A 172 -5.37 -15.48 -0.53
N ASP A 173 -5.63 -16.32 -1.52
CA ASP A 173 -4.98 -16.24 -2.83
C ASP A 173 -5.30 -14.93 -3.57
N ASP A 174 -6.50 -14.39 -3.42
CA ASP A 174 -6.86 -13.09 -4.02
C ASP A 174 -6.01 -11.93 -3.45
N MET A 175 -5.33 -12.10 -2.28
CA MET A 175 -4.60 -11.06 -1.56
C MET A 175 -3.08 -11.28 -1.50
N GLN A 176 -2.55 -12.34 -2.12
CA GLN A 176 -1.13 -12.69 -2.08
C GLN A 176 -0.45 -12.55 -3.43
N GLY A 177 0.88 -12.41 -3.40
CA GLY A 177 1.71 -12.39 -4.61
C GLY A 177 1.65 -11.09 -5.41
N GLY A 178 1.24 -9.98 -4.79
CA GLY A 178 1.36 -8.65 -5.38
C GLY A 178 2.81 -8.20 -5.44
N THR A 179 3.20 -7.52 -6.52
CA THR A 179 4.54 -6.94 -6.70
C THR A 179 4.56 -5.44 -6.49
N PHE A 180 3.44 -4.77 -6.70
CA PHE A 180 3.26 -3.34 -6.50
C PHE A 180 1.82 -3.05 -6.08
N THR A 181 1.59 -1.96 -5.34
CA THR A 181 0.25 -1.62 -4.85
C THR A 181 -0.14 -0.21 -5.24
N VAL A 182 -1.38 -0.07 -5.72
CA VAL A 182 -2.01 1.23 -6.01
C VAL A 182 -3.17 1.45 -5.04
N SER A 183 -3.20 2.62 -4.41
CA SER A 183 -4.30 2.99 -3.53
C SER A 183 -4.80 4.41 -3.82
N ASN A 184 -6.09 4.64 -3.60
CA ASN A 184 -6.71 5.96 -3.73
C ASN A 184 -7.03 6.53 -2.36
N GLY A 185 -6.12 7.35 -1.82
CA GLY A 185 -6.30 8.04 -0.55
C GLY A 185 -7.37 9.13 -0.57
N GLY A 186 -7.68 9.68 -1.75
CA GLY A 186 -8.71 10.71 -1.93
C GLY A 186 -10.12 10.26 -1.52
N VAL A 187 -10.41 8.97 -1.64
CA VAL A 187 -11.68 8.37 -1.16
C VAL A 187 -11.89 8.59 0.34
N TYR A 188 -10.79 8.70 1.09
CA TYR A 188 -10.80 8.94 2.54
C TYR A 188 -10.54 10.40 2.92
N GLY A 189 -10.57 11.33 1.93
CA GLY A 189 -10.34 12.75 2.13
C GLY A 189 -8.87 13.13 2.37
N SER A 190 -7.92 12.24 2.05
CA SER A 190 -6.50 12.53 2.16
C SER A 190 -6.02 13.36 0.96
N LEU A 191 -5.37 14.50 1.22
CA LEU A 191 -4.65 15.26 0.18
C LEU A 191 -3.24 14.70 -0.02
N MET A 192 -2.52 14.48 1.07
CA MET A 192 -1.19 13.87 1.05
C MET A 192 -1.10 12.88 2.21
N SER A 193 -0.62 11.68 1.92
CA SER A 193 -0.40 10.65 2.94
C SER A 193 0.88 9.89 2.65
N THR A 194 1.53 9.44 3.70
CA THR A 194 2.67 8.53 3.57
C THR A 194 2.16 7.13 3.29
N PRO A 195 2.78 6.39 2.35
CA PRO A 195 2.41 5.01 2.10
C PRO A 195 2.70 4.13 3.31
N ILE A 196 1.88 3.11 3.48
CA ILE A 196 2.06 2.07 4.50
C ILE A 196 2.27 0.76 3.75
N LEU A 197 3.40 0.10 4.01
CA LEU A 197 3.66 -1.24 3.50
C LEU A 197 2.85 -2.27 4.30
N ASN A 198 2.29 -3.25 3.61
CA ASN A 198 1.45 -4.30 4.21
C ASN A 198 2.02 -5.68 3.88
#